data_bed1da93242b66b0884b33c3b9a7fb44
#
_entry.id   bed1da93242b66b0884b33c3b9a7fb44
#
_cell.length_a   1.000
_cell.length_b   1.000
_cell.length_c   1.000
_cell.angle_alpha   90.00
_cell.angle_beta   90.00
_cell.angle_gamma   90.00
#
_symmetry.space_group_name_H-M   'P 1'
#
loop_
_entity.id
_entity.type
_entity.pdbx_description
1 polymer ?
#
loop_
_entity_poly.entity_id
_entity_poly.type
_entity_poly.pdbx_seq_one_letter_code
_entity_poly.pdbx_strand_id
1 'polypeptide(L)'
;LHAQEGAECVLYALALGDVRPPPALRRGRRAALVDQVSALGTRLRLPLLDLALATLRQAPPERRPVILKQLRTLTARRRDQDLLCWALTAIAERHLGAPHRALPRPDIHRLAAVANDIQVVFSALAWAGDSARGTALSGFQRATHGLLPAGRLLLAPERCTPNRLDPAIARLARLTPLLKAPLID
;
A
#
# COMPACT_ATOMS: atom_id res chain seq x y z
N LEU A 1 12.91 -13.01 -20.11
CA LEU A 1 13.45 -13.52 -18.84
C LEU A 1 14.14 -12.41 -18.03
N HIS A 2 15.14 -11.69 -18.60
CA HIS A 2 15.89 -10.67 -17.87
C HIS A 2 15.05 -9.48 -17.38
N ALA A 3 14.07 -9.03 -18.13
CA ALA A 3 13.19 -7.92 -17.74
C ALA A 3 12.32 -8.31 -16.51
N GLN A 4 11.81 -9.54 -16.47
CA GLN A 4 11.00 -10.03 -15.35
C GLN A 4 11.83 -10.20 -14.08
N GLU A 5 13.05 -10.75 -14.17
CA GLU A 5 13.95 -10.86 -13.02
C GLU A 5 14.34 -9.48 -12.45
N GLY A 6 14.55 -8.49 -13.32
CA GLY A 6 14.76 -7.11 -12.93
C GLY A 6 13.56 -6.52 -12.20
N ALA A 7 12.36 -6.71 -12.73
CA ALA A 7 11.12 -6.24 -12.13
C ALA A 7 10.82 -6.91 -10.76
N GLU A 8 11.10 -8.21 -10.63
CA GLU A 8 11.02 -8.91 -9.34
C GLU A 8 11.99 -8.29 -8.31
N CYS A 9 13.23 -8.02 -8.72
CA CYS A 9 14.24 -7.42 -7.87
C CYS A 9 13.82 -6.01 -7.42
N VAL A 10 13.28 -5.20 -8.33
CA VAL A 10 12.74 -3.86 -8.04
C VAL A 10 11.61 -3.95 -7.02
N LEU A 11 10.63 -4.84 -7.24
CA LEU A 11 9.51 -5.04 -6.31
C LEU A 11 10.01 -5.37 -4.90
N TYR A 12 10.96 -6.29 -4.79
CA TYR A 12 11.51 -6.69 -3.48
C TYR A 12 12.33 -5.58 -2.83
N ALA A 13 13.12 -4.84 -3.62
CA ALA A 13 13.89 -3.71 -3.12
C ALA A 13 13.00 -2.59 -2.59
N LEU A 14 11.94 -2.24 -3.32
CA LEU A 14 10.95 -1.25 -2.89
C LEU A 14 10.25 -1.65 -1.58
N ALA A 15 9.86 -2.92 -1.45
CA ALA A 15 9.18 -3.43 -0.27
C ALA A 15 10.12 -3.54 0.95
N LEU A 16 11.41 -3.80 0.73
CA LEU A 16 12.42 -3.81 1.78
C LEU A 16 12.79 -2.39 2.24
N GLY A 17 12.68 -1.38 1.37
CA GLY A 17 13.09 0.00 1.69
C GLY A 17 14.55 0.04 2.15
N ASP A 18 14.78 0.65 3.32
CA ASP A 18 16.14 0.86 3.86
C ASP A 18 16.69 -0.35 4.64
N VAL A 19 15.94 -1.47 4.69
CA VAL A 19 16.41 -2.69 5.36
C VAL A 19 17.41 -3.43 4.47
N ARG A 20 18.48 -3.90 5.12
CA ARG A 20 19.52 -4.69 4.45
C ARG A 20 18.91 -5.88 3.72
N PRO A 21 19.09 -5.98 2.40
CA PRO A 21 18.51 -7.04 1.60
C PRO A 21 19.11 -8.41 1.96
N PRO A 22 18.37 -9.51 1.80
CA PRO A 22 18.85 -10.85 2.04
C PRO A 22 19.98 -11.22 1.06
N PRO A 23 20.82 -12.23 1.38
CA PRO A 23 21.97 -12.62 0.58
C PRO A 23 21.66 -12.89 -0.90
N ALA A 24 20.44 -13.39 -1.20
CA ALA A 24 19.99 -13.67 -2.55
C ALA A 24 19.87 -12.40 -3.43
N LEU A 25 19.60 -11.25 -2.83
CA LEU A 25 19.48 -9.95 -3.52
C LEU A 25 20.79 -9.13 -3.48
N ARG A 26 21.82 -9.60 -2.78
CA ARG A 26 23.10 -8.89 -2.60
C ARG A 26 24.21 -9.34 -3.56
N ARG A 27 23.91 -10.14 -4.59
CA ARG A 27 24.90 -10.69 -5.51
C ARG A 27 24.72 -10.14 -6.92
N GLY A 28 25.85 -9.78 -7.55
CA GLY A 28 25.92 -9.39 -8.95
C GLY A 28 25.00 -8.22 -9.32
N ARG A 29 24.38 -8.29 -10.48
CA ARG A 29 23.51 -7.25 -11.03
C ARG A 29 22.31 -6.89 -10.11
N ARG A 30 21.85 -7.84 -9.28
CA ARG A 30 20.74 -7.60 -8.34
C ARG A 30 21.15 -6.63 -7.23
N ALA A 31 22.38 -6.73 -6.74
CA ALA A 31 22.88 -5.81 -5.72
C ALA A 31 22.90 -4.36 -6.23
N ALA A 32 23.47 -4.12 -7.41
CA ALA A 32 23.50 -2.81 -8.01
C ALA A 32 22.08 -2.22 -8.22
N LEU A 33 21.12 -3.05 -8.63
CA LEU A 33 19.74 -2.61 -8.81
C LEU A 33 19.06 -2.26 -7.47
N VAL A 34 19.32 -3.04 -6.42
CA VAL A 34 18.81 -2.74 -5.07
C VAL A 34 19.37 -1.43 -4.56
N ASP A 35 20.68 -1.19 -4.73
CA ASP A 35 21.33 0.05 -4.30
C ASP A 35 20.76 1.26 -5.06
N GLN A 36 20.53 1.13 -6.38
CA GLN A 36 19.90 2.16 -7.19
C GLN A 36 18.47 2.46 -6.71
N VAL A 37 17.66 1.43 -6.44
CA VAL A 37 16.29 1.59 -5.94
C VAL A 37 16.29 2.25 -4.56
N SER A 38 17.20 1.87 -3.68
CA SER A 38 17.33 2.46 -2.34
C SER A 38 17.76 3.93 -2.38
N ALA A 39 18.55 4.32 -3.37
CA ALA A 39 18.96 5.71 -3.58
C ALA A 39 17.83 6.60 -4.13
N LEU A 40 16.75 6.02 -4.66
CA LEU A 40 15.61 6.78 -5.16
C LEU A 40 14.80 7.38 -4.00
N GLY A 41 14.46 8.65 -4.15
CA GLY A 41 13.57 9.34 -3.21
C GLY A 41 12.18 8.69 -3.15
N THR A 42 11.48 8.90 -2.03
CA THR A 42 10.13 8.32 -1.78
C THR A 42 9.12 8.63 -2.89
N ARG A 43 9.23 9.78 -3.54
CA ARG A 43 8.34 10.21 -4.64
C ARG A 43 8.38 9.29 -5.86
N LEU A 44 9.50 8.61 -6.11
CA LEU A 44 9.66 7.73 -7.26
C LEU A 44 9.30 6.26 -6.97
N ARG A 45 9.05 5.91 -5.71
CA ARG A 45 8.76 4.52 -5.32
C ARG A 45 7.48 3.98 -5.93
N LEU A 46 6.38 4.74 -5.92
CA LEU A 46 5.12 4.31 -6.53
C LEU A 46 5.18 4.22 -8.06
N PRO A 47 5.68 5.23 -8.80
CA PRO A 47 5.88 5.10 -10.25
C PRO A 47 6.74 3.88 -10.64
N LEU A 48 7.81 3.62 -9.88
CA LEU A 48 8.66 2.47 -10.13
C LEU A 48 7.97 1.14 -9.83
N LEU A 49 7.11 1.10 -8.80
CA LEU A 49 6.26 -0.05 -8.52
C LEU A 49 5.31 -0.34 -9.69
N ASP A 50 4.67 0.68 -10.25
CA ASP A 50 3.74 0.52 -11.37
C ASP A 50 4.43 -0.06 -12.60
N LEU A 51 5.64 0.40 -12.92
CA LEU A 51 6.47 -0.14 -14.00
C LEU A 51 6.84 -1.61 -13.76
N ALA A 52 7.27 -1.93 -12.54
CA ALA A 52 7.60 -3.30 -12.15
C ALA A 52 6.37 -4.22 -12.26
N LEU A 53 5.23 -3.78 -11.75
CA LEU A 53 3.98 -4.55 -11.81
C LEU A 53 3.45 -4.72 -13.24
N ALA A 54 3.60 -3.72 -14.11
CA ALA A 54 3.25 -3.84 -15.53
C ALA A 54 4.03 -4.97 -16.20
N THR A 55 5.33 -5.08 -15.91
CA THR A 55 6.19 -6.17 -16.41
C THR A 55 5.83 -7.52 -15.77
N LEU A 56 5.60 -7.56 -14.46
CA LEU A 56 5.28 -8.80 -13.74
C LEU A 56 3.89 -9.36 -14.07
N ARG A 57 2.95 -8.52 -14.49
CA ARG A 57 1.65 -8.99 -15.01
C ARG A 57 1.77 -9.80 -16.29
N GLN A 58 2.84 -9.63 -17.05
CA GLN A 58 3.13 -10.42 -18.24
C GLN A 58 3.86 -11.73 -17.92
N ALA A 59 4.24 -11.95 -16.66
CA ALA A 59 4.84 -13.20 -16.23
C ALA A 59 3.84 -14.37 -16.32
N PRO A 60 4.33 -15.59 -16.57
CA PRO A 60 3.51 -16.80 -16.57
C PRO A 60 2.64 -16.90 -15.29
N PRO A 61 1.38 -17.36 -15.42
CA PRO A 61 0.46 -17.42 -14.27
C PRO A 61 1.02 -18.18 -13.05
N GLU A 62 1.78 -19.24 -13.29
CA GLU A 62 2.43 -20.06 -12.26
C GLU A 62 3.56 -19.33 -11.52
N ARG A 63 4.16 -18.32 -12.15
CA ARG A 63 5.25 -17.54 -11.57
C ARG A 63 4.76 -16.52 -10.54
N ARG A 64 3.59 -15.92 -10.77
CA ARG A 64 3.02 -14.86 -9.94
C ARG A 64 2.82 -15.27 -8.47
N PRO A 65 2.26 -16.46 -8.15
CA PRO A 65 2.17 -16.93 -6.76
C PRO A 65 3.53 -17.09 -6.08
N VAL A 66 4.56 -17.50 -6.83
CA VAL A 66 5.93 -17.64 -6.30
C VAL A 66 6.50 -16.28 -5.91
N ILE A 67 6.34 -15.26 -6.78
CA ILE A 67 6.75 -13.87 -6.52
C ILE A 67 6.06 -13.35 -5.27
N LEU A 68 4.74 -13.52 -5.16
CA LEU A 68 3.97 -13.07 -4.00
C LEU A 68 4.35 -13.79 -2.71
N LYS A 69 4.60 -15.10 -2.77
CA LYS A 69 5.07 -15.86 -1.60
C LYS A 69 6.42 -15.33 -1.11
N GLN A 70 7.34 -15.06 -2.03
CA GLN A 70 8.65 -14.51 -1.70
C GLN A 70 8.54 -13.09 -1.13
N LEU A 71 7.70 -12.25 -1.73
CA LEU A 71 7.43 -10.90 -1.22
C LEU A 71 6.92 -10.95 0.23
N ARG A 72 5.91 -11.78 0.50
CA ARG A 72 5.37 -11.96 1.86
C ARG A 72 6.43 -12.42 2.85
N THR A 73 7.29 -13.34 2.47
CA THR A 73 8.40 -13.81 3.31
C THR A 73 9.38 -12.67 3.62
N LEU A 74 9.71 -11.83 2.64
CA LEU A 74 10.61 -10.70 2.81
C LEU A 74 10.02 -9.60 3.69
N THR A 75 8.72 -9.39 3.62
CA THR A 75 8.02 -8.30 4.30
C THR A 75 7.38 -8.70 5.63
N ALA A 76 7.37 -10.00 5.99
CA ALA A 76 6.62 -10.56 7.11
C ALA A 76 6.83 -9.82 8.45
N ARG A 77 8.05 -9.35 8.74
CA ARG A 77 8.39 -8.64 9.99
C ARG A 77 8.08 -7.14 9.96
N ARG A 78 7.91 -6.55 8.79
CA ARG A 78 7.75 -5.10 8.60
C ARG A 78 6.35 -4.69 8.22
N ARG A 79 5.61 -5.57 7.57
CA ARG A 79 4.28 -5.28 7.04
C ARG A 79 3.36 -4.69 8.11
N ASP A 80 3.45 -5.16 9.33
CA ASP A 80 2.59 -4.73 10.43
C ASP A 80 3.04 -3.41 11.10
N GLN A 81 4.25 -2.94 10.80
CA GLN A 81 4.86 -1.76 11.43
C GLN A 81 5.14 -0.62 10.45
N ASP A 82 5.25 -0.92 9.15
CA ASP A 82 5.62 0.02 8.10
C ASP A 82 4.49 0.15 7.09
N LEU A 83 3.83 1.31 7.12
CA LEU A 83 2.68 1.61 6.26
C LEU A 83 3.04 1.53 4.77
N LEU A 84 4.23 2.00 4.37
CA LEU A 84 4.67 1.93 2.98
C LEU A 84 4.92 0.48 2.55
N CYS A 85 5.62 -0.30 3.36
CA CYS A 85 5.85 -1.72 3.11
C CYS A 85 4.51 -2.48 3.00
N TRP A 86 3.56 -2.20 3.88
CA TRP A 86 2.21 -2.76 3.80
C TRP A 86 1.49 -2.37 2.50
N ALA A 87 1.48 -1.08 2.16
CA ALA A 87 0.80 -0.57 0.95
C ALA A 87 1.39 -1.19 -0.33
N LEU A 88 2.73 -1.22 -0.46
CA LEU A 88 3.41 -1.82 -1.61
C LEU A 88 3.09 -3.31 -1.73
N THR A 89 3.05 -4.02 -0.60
CA THR A 89 2.69 -5.46 -0.57
C THR A 89 1.22 -5.66 -0.98
N ALA A 90 0.30 -4.88 -0.43
CA ALA A 90 -1.12 -4.95 -0.76
C ALA A 90 -1.41 -4.64 -2.24
N ILE A 91 -0.73 -3.63 -2.80
CA ILE A 91 -0.82 -3.30 -4.23
C ILE A 91 -0.30 -4.46 -5.09
N ALA A 92 0.86 -5.03 -4.75
CA ALA A 92 1.41 -6.17 -5.47
C ALA A 92 0.48 -7.40 -5.41
N GLU A 93 -0.08 -7.70 -4.23
CA GLU A 93 -1.06 -8.78 -4.06
C GLU A 93 -2.32 -8.59 -4.91
N ARG A 94 -2.79 -7.35 -5.03
CA ARG A 94 -3.95 -7.02 -5.87
C ARG A 94 -3.66 -7.20 -7.35
N HIS A 95 -2.46 -6.83 -7.81
CA HIS A 95 -2.09 -6.85 -9.23
C HIS A 95 -1.58 -8.20 -9.75
N LEU A 96 -0.93 -8.98 -8.90
CA LEU A 96 -0.33 -10.28 -9.26
C LEU A 96 -1.10 -11.47 -8.71
N GLY A 97 -2.03 -11.24 -7.78
CA GLY A 97 -2.89 -12.29 -7.22
C GLY A 97 -3.85 -12.86 -8.25
N ALA A 98 -4.54 -13.92 -7.87
CA ALA A 98 -5.52 -14.57 -8.71
C ALA A 98 -6.58 -13.56 -9.20
N PRO A 99 -6.93 -13.56 -10.50
CA PRO A 99 -7.82 -12.57 -11.11
C PRO A 99 -9.26 -12.59 -10.55
N HIS A 100 -9.60 -13.55 -9.71
CA HIS A 100 -10.97 -13.86 -9.29
C HIS A 100 -11.29 -13.47 -7.84
N ARG A 101 -10.53 -12.59 -7.23
CA ARG A 101 -11.07 -11.95 -6.03
C ARG A 101 -12.16 -10.99 -6.49
N ALA A 102 -13.39 -11.53 -6.64
CA ALA A 102 -14.55 -10.73 -7.00
C ALA A 102 -14.57 -9.48 -6.13
N LEU A 103 -14.69 -8.33 -6.77
CA LEU A 103 -14.87 -7.08 -6.01
C LEU A 103 -16.06 -7.28 -5.08
N PRO A 104 -15.96 -6.90 -3.80
CA PRO A 104 -17.08 -7.03 -2.89
C PRO A 104 -18.28 -6.29 -3.46
N ARG A 105 -19.46 -6.89 -3.37
CA ARG A 105 -20.69 -6.25 -3.83
C ARG A 105 -20.91 -4.96 -3.06
N PRO A 106 -21.19 -3.85 -3.74
CA PRO A 106 -21.53 -2.60 -3.08
C PRO A 106 -22.86 -2.75 -2.33
N ASP A 107 -22.79 -2.73 -1.01
CA ASP A 107 -23.98 -2.88 -0.12
C ASP A 107 -24.02 -1.81 0.96
N ILE A 108 -23.07 -0.89 0.97
CA ILE A 108 -23.00 0.23 1.91
C ILE A 108 -23.42 1.52 1.18
N HIS A 109 -24.55 2.09 1.61
CA HIS A 109 -25.21 3.23 0.96
C HIS A 109 -25.12 4.52 1.77
N ARG A 110 -24.35 4.57 2.88
CA ARG A 110 -24.21 5.76 3.73
C ARG A 110 -22.77 5.86 4.27
N LEU A 111 -22.14 7.03 4.14
CA LEU A 111 -20.81 7.28 4.70
C LEU A 111 -20.78 7.11 6.23
N ALA A 112 -21.86 7.45 6.92
CA ALA A 112 -21.95 7.28 8.37
C ALA A 112 -21.71 5.84 8.83
N ALA A 113 -22.07 4.83 8.02
CA ALA A 113 -21.87 3.41 8.34
C ALA A 113 -20.39 3.00 8.34
N VAL A 114 -19.52 3.79 7.71
CA VAL A 114 -18.07 3.56 7.59
C VAL A 114 -17.25 4.73 8.13
N ALA A 115 -17.84 5.59 8.94
CA ALA A 115 -17.16 6.77 9.48
C ALA A 115 -15.88 6.43 10.26
N ASN A 116 -15.86 5.31 10.99
CA ASN A 116 -14.68 4.83 11.70
C ASN A 116 -13.59 4.37 10.72
N ASP A 117 -13.99 3.72 9.63
CA ASP A 117 -13.06 3.21 8.62
C ASP A 117 -12.43 4.38 7.84
N ILE A 118 -13.22 5.39 7.47
CA ILE A 118 -12.75 6.65 6.88
C ILE A 118 -11.76 7.32 7.83
N GLN A 119 -12.10 7.45 9.11
CA GLN A 119 -11.22 8.06 10.12
C GLN A 119 -9.86 7.35 10.21
N VAL A 120 -9.84 6.02 10.24
CA VAL A 120 -8.59 5.23 10.28
C VAL A 120 -7.74 5.47 9.04
N VAL A 121 -8.33 5.36 7.85
CA VAL A 121 -7.59 5.51 6.58
C VAL A 121 -7.06 6.92 6.41
N PHE A 122 -7.89 7.94 6.62
CA PHE A 122 -7.46 9.34 6.46
C PHE A 122 -6.48 9.79 7.55
N SER A 123 -6.56 9.23 8.76
CA SER A 123 -5.53 9.46 9.78
C SER A 123 -4.19 8.85 9.37
N ALA A 124 -4.19 7.63 8.82
CA ALA A 124 -2.98 7.00 8.32
C ALA A 124 -2.34 7.80 7.19
N LEU A 125 -3.15 8.28 6.22
CA LEU A 125 -2.67 9.11 5.10
C LEU A 125 -2.11 10.45 5.60
N ALA A 126 -2.75 11.08 6.58
CA ALA A 126 -2.27 12.34 7.15
C ALA A 126 -0.89 12.18 7.81
N TRP A 127 -0.67 11.11 8.57
CA TRP A 127 0.62 10.79 9.16
C TRP A 127 1.69 10.36 8.14
N ALA A 128 1.28 9.70 7.06
CA ALA A 128 2.19 9.35 5.97
C ALA A 128 2.66 10.57 5.17
N GLY A 129 1.83 11.63 5.10
CA GLY A 129 2.16 12.88 4.42
C GLY A 129 3.14 13.75 5.22
N ASP A 130 2.98 13.82 6.53
CA ASP A 130 3.87 14.57 7.43
C ASP A 130 3.79 13.99 8.86
N SER A 131 4.95 13.80 9.47
CA SER A 131 5.06 13.31 10.85
C SER A 131 4.78 14.41 11.90
N ALA A 132 4.80 15.69 11.52
CA ALA A 132 4.48 16.79 12.39
C ALA A 132 2.97 16.83 12.66
N ARG A 133 2.58 16.73 13.95
CA ARG A 133 1.17 16.63 14.37
C ARG A 133 0.29 17.77 13.84
N GLY A 134 0.80 19.00 13.79
CA GLY A 134 0.05 20.15 13.29
C GLY A 134 -0.31 20.04 11.83
N THR A 135 0.64 19.63 10.99
CA THR A 135 0.45 19.43 9.55
C THR A 135 -0.46 18.24 9.29
N ALA A 136 -0.22 17.11 9.99
CA ALA A 136 -1.08 15.92 9.88
C ALA A 136 -2.53 16.25 10.29
N LEU A 137 -2.75 17.01 11.37
CA LEU A 137 -4.07 17.42 11.81
C LEU A 137 -4.78 18.29 10.75
N SER A 138 -4.07 19.29 10.21
CA SER A 138 -4.62 20.16 9.15
C SER A 138 -4.95 19.39 7.88
N GLY A 139 -4.09 18.43 7.50
CA GLY A 139 -4.31 17.52 6.37
C GLY A 139 -5.55 16.65 6.59
N PHE A 140 -5.66 16.02 7.78
CA PHE A 140 -6.81 15.21 8.15
C PHE A 140 -8.11 16.02 8.11
N GLN A 141 -8.14 17.20 8.72
CA GLN A 141 -9.33 18.05 8.78
C GLN A 141 -9.82 18.46 7.37
N ARG A 142 -8.88 18.85 6.49
CA ARG A 142 -9.23 19.19 5.10
C ARG A 142 -9.77 17.99 4.33
N ALA A 143 -9.10 16.86 4.42
CA ALA A 143 -9.46 15.66 3.67
C ALA A 143 -10.77 15.02 4.16
N THR A 144 -11.14 15.20 5.44
CA THR A 144 -12.36 14.63 6.01
C THR A 144 -13.54 15.61 6.09
N HIS A 145 -13.34 16.85 5.63
CA HIS A 145 -14.40 17.86 5.62
C HIS A 145 -15.57 17.39 4.74
N GLY A 146 -16.77 17.37 5.29
CA GLY A 146 -17.96 16.87 4.61
C GLY A 146 -18.09 15.35 4.52
N LEU A 147 -17.03 14.58 4.83
CA LEU A 147 -17.05 13.11 4.83
C LEU A 147 -17.37 12.53 6.20
N LEU A 148 -16.89 13.17 7.25
CA LEU A 148 -17.07 12.72 8.62
C LEU A 148 -17.98 13.66 9.42
N PRO A 149 -18.74 13.12 10.39
CA PRO A 149 -19.45 13.96 11.36
C PRO A 149 -18.49 14.89 12.11
N ALA A 150 -19.01 16.07 12.50
CA ALA A 150 -18.25 17.02 13.30
C ALA A 150 -17.73 16.37 14.61
N GLY A 151 -16.53 16.80 15.05
CA GLY A 151 -15.92 16.28 16.28
C GLY A 151 -15.05 15.03 16.12
N ARG A 152 -14.93 14.48 14.90
CA ARG A 152 -13.97 13.41 14.65
C ARG A 152 -12.53 13.93 14.67
N LEU A 153 -11.67 13.27 15.43
CA LEU A 153 -10.29 13.68 15.65
C LEU A 153 -9.32 12.81 14.86
N LEU A 154 -8.17 13.38 14.52
CA LEU A 154 -7.01 12.63 14.02
C LEU A 154 -6.64 11.53 15.03
N LEU A 155 -6.59 10.29 14.60
CA LEU A 155 -6.13 9.18 15.45
C LEU A 155 -4.63 9.26 15.65
N ALA A 156 -4.16 8.79 16.79
CA ALA A 156 -2.72 8.64 17.03
C ALA A 156 -2.09 7.60 16.07
N PRO A 157 -0.81 7.75 15.70
CA PRO A 157 -0.14 6.85 14.73
C PRO A 157 -0.27 5.37 15.09
N GLU A 158 -0.20 5.03 16.37
CA GLU A 158 -0.29 3.66 16.91
C GLU A 158 -1.68 3.04 16.65
N ARG A 159 -2.67 3.86 16.33
CA ARG A 159 -4.03 3.44 15.96
C ARG A 159 -4.24 3.34 14.45
N CYS A 160 -3.23 3.68 13.66
CA CYS A 160 -3.24 3.66 12.19
C CYS A 160 -2.42 2.49 11.63
N THR A 161 -2.48 1.33 12.28
CA THR A 161 -1.69 0.15 11.91
C THR A 161 -2.29 -0.60 10.73
N PRO A 162 -1.48 -1.35 9.96
CA PRO A 162 -1.95 -2.23 8.87
C PRO A 162 -3.11 -3.15 9.27
N ASN A 163 -3.08 -3.72 10.48
CA ASN A 163 -4.15 -4.58 11.00
C ASN A 163 -5.51 -3.87 11.15
N ARG A 164 -5.53 -2.55 11.23
CA ARG A 164 -6.74 -1.73 11.21
C ARG A 164 -7.09 -1.24 9.82
N LEU A 165 -6.09 -1.02 8.97
CA LEU A 165 -6.28 -0.56 7.60
C LEU A 165 -6.87 -1.64 6.70
N ASP A 166 -6.43 -2.89 6.82
CA ASP A 166 -6.95 -4.00 6.01
C ASP A 166 -8.48 -4.14 6.13
N PRO A 167 -9.10 -4.27 7.33
CA PRO A 167 -10.55 -4.33 7.46
C PRO A 167 -11.24 -3.01 7.07
N ALA A 168 -10.64 -1.85 7.36
CA ALA A 168 -11.22 -0.56 7.00
C ALA A 168 -11.33 -0.41 5.48
N ILE A 169 -10.26 -0.70 4.73
CA ILE A 169 -10.27 -0.65 3.26
C ILE A 169 -11.22 -1.70 2.68
N ALA A 170 -11.26 -2.90 3.26
CA ALA A 170 -12.21 -3.93 2.82
C ALA A 170 -13.67 -3.47 2.98
N ARG A 171 -14.00 -2.74 4.04
CA ARG A 171 -15.33 -2.15 4.22
C ARG A 171 -15.58 -0.98 3.29
N LEU A 172 -14.62 -0.07 3.11
CA LEU A 172 -14.74 1.03 2.16
C LEU A 172 -14.91 0.53 0.71
N ALA A 173 -14.31 -0.60 0.37
CA ALA A 173 -14.50 -1.23 -0.93
C ALA A 173 -15.96 -1.65 -1.21
N ARG A 174 -16.79 -1.81 -0.18
CA ARG A 174 -18.23 -2.13 -0.28
C ARG A 174 -19.13 -0.90 -0.44
N LEU A 175 -18.60 0.31 -0.36
CA LEU A 175 -19.35 1.53 -0.67
C LEU A 175 -19.84 1.53 -2.12
N THR A 176 -21.01 2.11 -2.34
CA THR A 176 -21.50 2.38 -3.71
C THR A 176 -20.55 3.34 -4.45
N PRO A 177 -20.44 3.24 -5.79
CA PRO A 177 -19.51 4.07 -6.57
C PRO A 177 -19.64 5.58 -6.29
N LEU A 178 -20.86 6.09 -6.18
CA LEU A 178 -21.13 7.50 -5.88
C LEU A 178 -20.56 7.96 -4.53
N LEU A 179 -20.51 7.08 -3.54
CA LEU A 179 -19.94 7.40 -2.23
C LEU A 179 -18.42 7.21 -2.17
N LYS A 180 -17.83 6.51 -3.16
CA LYS A 180 -16.38 6.39 -3.27
C LYS A 180 -15.72 7.59 -3.89
N ALA A 181 -16.37 8.25 -4.85
CA ALA A 181 -15.81 9.38 -5.57
C ALA A 181 -15.24 10.45 -4.60
N PRO A 182 -15.98 10.98 -3.63
CA PRO A 182 -15.46 11.99 -2.71
C PRO A 182 -14.38 11.50 -1.73
N LEU A 183 -14.05 10.20 -1.72
CA LEU A 183 -12.94 9.66 -0.92
C LEU A 183 -11.62 9.62 -1.72
N ILE A 184 -11.66 9.81 -3.03
CA ILE A 184 -10.52 9.67 -3.94
C ILE A 184 -10.07 11.03 -4.48
N ASP A 185 -11.00 12.00 -4.56
CA ASP A 185 -10.75 13.39 -4.96
C ASP A 185 -10.11 14.21 -3.82
#